data_7a3ef9781250bbca006a19d758b0c441
#
_entry.id   7a3ef9781250bbca006a19d758b0c441
#
_cell.length_a   1.000
_cell.length_b   1.000
_cell.length_c   1.000
_cell.angle_alpha   90.00
_cell.angle_beta   90.00
_cell.angle_gamma   90.00
#
_symmetry.space_group_name_H-M   'P 1'
#
loop_
_entity.id
_entity.type
_entity.pdbx_description
1 polymer ?
#
loop_
_entity_poly.entity_id
_entity_poly.type
_entity_poly.pdbx_seq_one_letter_code
_entity_poly.pdbx_strand_id
1 'polypeptide(L)'
;VEHGYVAGLMAGNALATHDLEGSMFHTALGQDIYTQKSHPNGHYNHLDVINRVRRSGSIAQFIEDYNIDNGIMYSCVKNNVPFVLTGSIRDDGPLPEVIGDAYAGQTAMRGMVKKATTVICLATMLHTIATGNMTPSYRVLEDGTVRPVFLYTVDADEFVVNKLLDRGSLAATTIVTNVQDFIMIVAKGLGIL
;
A
#
# COMPACT_ATOMS: atom_id res chain seq x y z
N VAL A 1 6.34 -7.91 -4.72
CA VAL A 1 5.15 -8.29 -5.51
C VAL A 1 5.55 -9.31 -6.58
N GLU A 2 6.44 -8.98 -7.48
CA GLU A 2 6.83 -9.78 -8.65
C GLU A 2 7.30 -11.19 -8.34
N HIS A 3 7.95 -11.40 -7.21
CA HIS A 3 8.45 -12.71 -6.77
C HIS A 3 7.43 -13.52 -5.93
N GLY A 4 6.17 -13.12 -5.90
CA GLY A 4 5.10 -13.88 -5.24
C GLY A 4 5.06 -13.82 -3.70
N TYR A 5 5.87 -12.95 -3.07
CA TYR A 5 5.88 -12.80 -1.61
C TYR A 5 4.73 -11.95 -1.04
N VAL A 6 4.06 -11.18 -1.89
CA VAL A 6 2.96 -10.29 -1.49
C VAL A 6 1.65 -10.89 -1.97
N ALA A 7 0.79 -11.26 -1.03
CA ALA A 7 -0.52 -11.87 -1.31
C ALA A 7 -1.66 -10.84 -1.43
N GLY A 8 -1.43 -9.60 -1.04
CA GLY A 8 -2.42 -8.51 -1.14
C GLY A 8 -1.86 -7.19 -0.68
N LEU A 9 -2.42 -6.10 -1.19
CA LEU A 9 -2.08 -4.71 -0.85
C LEU A 9 -3.29 -4.00 -0.27
N MET A 10 -3.10 -3.30 0.85
CA MET A 10 -4.08 -2.35 1.39
C MET A 10 -3.43 -0.97 1.46
N ALA A 11 -4.03 0.02 0.83
CA ALA A 11 -3.49 1.36 0.77
C ALA A 11 -4.58 2.43 0.68
N GLY A 12 -4.18 3.68 0.81
CA GLY A 12 -5.04 4.82 0.46
C GLY A 12 -4.96 5.16 -1.02
N ASN A 13 -5.94 5.93 -1.49
CA ASN A 13 -5.95 6.51 -2.83
C ASN A 13 -4.62 7.25 -3.15
N ALA A 14 -4.06 7.96 -2.17
CA ALA A 14 -2.83 8.71 -2.34
C ALA A 14 -1.64 7.84 -2.79
N LEU A 15 -1.46 6.65 -2.18
CA LEU A 15 -0.38 5.74 -2.61
C LEU A 15 -0.53 5.37 -4.08
N ALA A 16 -1.72 4.94 -4.50
CA ALA A 16 -1.95 4.54 -5.89
C ALA A 16 -1.76 5.70 -6.86
N THR A 17 -2.26 6.91 -6.52
CA THR A 17 -2.12 8.09 -7.38
C THR A 17 -0.66 8.50 -7.51
N HIS A 18 0.12 8.56 -6.41
CA HIS A 18 1.54 8.89 -6.45
C HIS A 18 2.38 7.87 -7.19
N ASP A 19 2.07 6.58 -7.02
CA ASP A 19 2.74 5.50 -7.73
C ASP A 19 2.54 5.60 -9.25
N LEU A 20 1.30 5.84 -9.69
CA LEU A 20 0.98 6.02 -11.10
C LEU A 20 1.53 7.34 -11.67
N GLU A 21 1.57 8.43 -10.88
CA GLU A 21 2.23 9.68 -11.27
C GLU A 21 3.74 9.45 -11.44
N GLY A 22 4.36 8.76 -10.47
CA GLY A 22 5.79 8.42 -10.55
C GLY A 22 6.12 7.57 -11.76
N SER A 23 5.27 6.59 -12.08
CA SER A 23 5.45 5.70 -13.23
C SER A 23 5.31 6.43 -14.57
N MET A 24 4.38 7.40 -14.66
CA MET A 24 4.08 8.10 -15.92
C MET A 24 4.96 9.34 -16.15
N PHE A 25 5.19 10.13 -15.10
CA PHE A 25 5.83 11.45 -15.21
C PHE A 25 7.15 11.57 -14.46
N HIS A 26 7.55 10.53 -13.73
CA HIS A 26 8.70 10.54 -12.82
C HIS A 26 8.61 11.63 -11.75
N THR A 27 7.38 12.02 -11.36
CA THR A 27 7.11 13.02 -10.33
C THR A 27 6.21 12.48 -9.22
N ALA A 28 6.29 13.08 -8.03
CA ALA A 28 5.34 12.91 -6.94
C ALA A 28 4.92 14.30 -6.45
N LEU A 29 3.64 14.65 -6.61
CA LEU A 29 3.12 16.01 -6.43
C LEU A 29 3.94 17.06 -7.19
N GLY A 30 4.41 16.70 -8.37
CA GLY A 30 5.20 17.57 -9.24
C GLY A 30 6.66 17.77 -8.84
N GLN A 31 7.15 17.03 -7.86
CA GLN A 31 8.60 16.91 -7.61
C GLN A 31 9.15 15.70 -8.35
N ASP A 32 10.29 15.88 -9.02
CA ASP A 32 11.04 14.79 -9.61
C ASP A 32 11.48 13.79 -8.53
N ILE A 33 11.13 12.51 -8.70
CA ILE A 33 11.34 11.46 -7.70
C ILE A 33 12.82 11.12 -7.46
N TYR A 34 13.72 11.45 -8.40
CA TYR A 34 15.15 11.16 -8.29
C TYR A 34 15.95 12.36 -7.79
N THR A 35 15.66 13.56 -8.32
CA THR A 35 16.43 14.77 -8.01
C THR A 35 15.80 15.63 -6.93
N GLN A 36 14.53 15.37 -6.58
CA GLN A 36 13.70 16.13 -5.63
C GLN A 36 13.52 17.61 -6.04
N LYS A 37 13.75 17.94 -7.31
CA LYS A 37 13.51 19.27 -7.83
C LYS A 37 12.05 19.45 -8.19
N SER A 38 11.46 20.57 -7.77
CA SER A 38 10.08 20.91 -8.13
C SER A 38 10.01 21.32 -9.60
N HIS A 39 9.02 20.78 -10.30
CA HIS A 39 8.65 21.23 -11.64
C HIS A 39 7.71 22.45 -11.56
N PRO A 40 7.84 23.45 -12.40
CA PRO A 40 6.86 24.53 -12.51
C PRO A 40 5.46 23.94 -12.80
N ASN A 41 4.48 24.34 -11.99
CA ASN A 41 3.12 23.79 -12.07
C ASN A 41 3.03 22.25 -11.95
N GLY A 42 3.98 21.61 -11.31
CA GLY A 42 4.10 20.15 -11.26
C GLY A 42 2.89 19.44 -10.61
N HIS A 43 2.10 20.14 -9.78
CA HIS A 43 0.85 19.61 -9.23
C HIS A 43 -0.14 19.18 -10.34
N TYR A 44 -0.07 19.77 -11.53
CA TYR A 44 -0.89 19.32 -12.66
C TYR A 44 -0.57 17.90 -13.13
N ASN A 45 0.63 17.38 -12.92
CA ASN A 45 0.97 15.99 -13.22
C ASN A 45 0.12 15.04 -12.39
N HIS A 46 -0.06 15.35 -11.09
CA HIS A 46 -0.92 14.60 -10.19
C HIS A 46 -2.38 14.59 -10.64
N LEU A 47 -2.91 15.78 -10.97
CA LEU A 47 -4.30 15.91 -11.45
C LEU A 47 -4.50 15.25 -12.81
N ASP A 48 -3.50 15.32 -13.70
CA ASP A 48 -3.56 14.72 -15.03
C ASP A 48 -3.61 13.19 -14.95
N VAL A 49 -2.80 12.57 -14.09
CA VAL A 49 -2.88 11.12 -13.84
C VAL A 49 -4.27 10.71 -13.35
N ILE A 50 -4.81 11.40 -12.34
CA ILE A 50 -6.16 11.11 -11.85
C ILE A 50 -7.20 11.16 -12.98
N ASN A 51 -7.13 12.20 -13.82
CA ASN A 51 -8.05 12.37 -14.93
C ASN A 51 -7.90 11.30 -16.01
N ARG A 52 -6.65 10.85 -16.29
CA ARG A 52 -6.39 9.77 -17.25
C ARG A 52 -6.89 8.42 -16.74
N VAL A 53 -6.61 8.07 -15.49
CA VAL A 53 -7.13 6.83 -14.89
C VAL A 53 -8.66 6.82 -14.91
N ARG A 54 -9.29 7.95 -14.57
CA ARG A 54 -10.76 8.07 -14.65
C ARG A 54 -11.29 7.92 -16.08
N ARG A 55 -10.57 8.43 -17.07
CA ARG A 55 -10.93 8.28 -18.49
C ARG A 55 -10.82 6.84 -18.96
N SER A 56 -9.78 6.12 -18.53
CA SER A 56 -9.61 4.69 -18.79
C SER A 56 -10.63 3.83 -18.04
N GLY A 57 -11.20 4.33 -16.94
CA GLY A 57 -12.24 3.65 -16.17
C GLY A 57 -11.74 2.66 -15.12
N SER A 58 -10.46 2.27 -15.17
CA SER A 58 -9.80 1.43 -14.16
C SER A 58 -8.28 1.64 -14.18
N ILE A 59 -7.62 1.29 -13.07
CA ILE A 59 -6.16 1.28 -12.99
C ILE A 59 -5.57 0.29 -14.00
N ALA A 60 -6.16 -0.89 -14.14
CA ALA A 60 -5.70 -1.91 -15.08
C ALA A 60 -5.76 -1.40 -16.52
N GLN A 61 -6.87 -0.79 -16.92
CA GLN A 61 -7.02 -0.23 -18.27
C GLN A 61 -6.08 0.95 -18.51
N PHE A 62 -5.86 1.81 -17.51
CA PHE A 62 -4.89 2.89 -17.59
C PHE A 62 -3.46 2.37 -17.84
N ILE A 63 -3.06 1.30 -17.16
CA ILE A 63 -1.76 0.66 -17.34
C ILE A 63 -1.59 0.20 -18.80
N GLU A 64 -2.61 -0.39 -19.39
CA GLU A 64 -2.61 -0.81 -20.80
C GLU A 64 -2.63 0.38 -21.77
N ASP A 65 -3.53 1.33 -21.59
CA ASP A 65 -3.73 2.48 -22.47
C ASP A 65 -2.45 3.36 -22.61
N TYR A 66 -1.69 3.45 -21.52
CA TYR A 66 -0.51 4.31 -21.44
C TYR A 66 0.82 3.55 -21.39
N ASN A 67 0.80 2.22 -21.58
CA ASN A 67 1.98 1.34 -21.57
C ASN A 67 2.84 1.54 -20.30
N ILE A 68 2.19 1.62 -19.15
CA ILE A 68 2.89 1.69 -17.86
C ILE A 68 3.58 0.34 -17.61
N ASP A 69 4.86 0.36 -17.29
CA ASP A 69 5.71 -0.83 -17.18
C ASP A 69 6.38 -0.99 -15.81
N ASN A 70 6.12 -0.09 -14.88
CA ASN A 70 6.71 -0.09 -13.55
C ASN A 70 5.72 0.44 -12.49
N GLY A 71 6.09 0.30 -11.21
CA GLY A 71 5.32 0.76 -10.08
C GLY A 71 4.63 -0.35 -9.29
N ILE A 72 4.12 0.02 -8.13
CA ILE A 72 3.42 -0.89 -7.21
C ILE A 72 2.10 -1.36 -7.82
N MET A 73 1.31 -0.43 -8.36
CA MET A 73 0.01 -0.74 -8.96
C MET A 73 0.17 -1.58 -10.22
N TYR A 74 1.16 -1.26 -11.07
CA TYR A 74 1.53 -2.10 -12.21
C TYR A 74 1.87 -3.52 -11.77
N SER A 75 2.74 -3.66 -10.78
CA SER A 75 3.15 -4.99 -10.28
C SER A 75 1.96 -5.76 -9.68
N CYS A 76 1.03 -5.10 -8.99
CA CYS A 76 -0.18 -5.73 -8.48
C CYS A 76 -1.09 -6.23 -9.62
N VAL A 77 -1.34 -5.40 -10.62
CA VAL A 77 -2.20 -5.76 -11.76
C VAL A 77 -1.56 -6.89 -12.56
N LYS A 78 -0.30 -6.77 -12.93
CA LYS A 78 0.45 -7.76 -13.73
C LYS A 78 0.51 -9.15 -13.08
N ASN A 79 0.63 -9.20 -11.75
CA ASN A 79 0.76 -10.46 -11.02
C ASN A 79 -0.56 -10.91 -10.37
N ASN A 80 -1.69 -10.27 -10.71
CA ASN A 80 -3.00 -10.56 -10.14
C ASN A 80 -3.04 -10.52 -8.61
N VAL A 81 -2.27 -9.62 -8.00
CA VAL A 81 -2.29 -9.40 -6.55
C VAL A 81 -3.46 -8.49 -6.21
N PRO A 82 -4.43 -8.98 -5.40
CA PRO A 82 -5.59 -8.18 -5.02
C PRO A 82 -5.17 -6.97 -4.18
N PHE A 83 -5.86 -5.84 -4.40
CA PHE A 83 -5.63 -4.66 -3.60
C PHE A 83 -6.95 -4.04 -3.11
N VAL A 84 -6.88 -3.35 -1.98
CA VAL A 84 -7.96 -2.54 -1.42
C VAL A 84 -7.43 -1.12 -1.30
N LEU A 85 -8.09 -0.19 -1.99
CA LEU A 85 -7.80 1.24 -1.90
C LEU A 85 -8.94 1.95 -1.19
N THR A 86 -8.61 2.77 -0.19
CA THR A 86 -9.60 3.56 0.56
C THR A 86 -9.40 5.05 0.34
N GLY A 87 -10.50 5.80 0.30
CA GLY A 87 -10.49 7.24 0.16
C GLY A 87 -10.15 7.96 1.46
N SER A 88 -9.79 9.24 1.31
CA SER A 88 -9.49 10.18 2.39
C SER A 88 -10.03 11.55 2.03
N ILE A 89 -10.34 12.35 3.05
CA ILE A 89 -10.73 13.76 2.85
C ILE A 89 -9.60 14.64 2.28
N ARG A 90 -8.38 14.11 2.21
CA ARG A 90 -7.20 14.79 1.65
C ARG A 90 -6.98 14.51 0.17
N ASP A 91 -7.75 13.60 -0.41
CA ASP A 91 -7.52 13.20 -1.80
C ASP A 91 -7.92 14.32 -2.78
N ASP A 92 -7.09 14.58 -3.78
CA ASP A 92 -7.39 15.50 -4.89
C ASP A 92 -8.45 14.92 -5.84
N GLY A 93 -8.79 13.70 -5.63
CA GLY A 93 -9.87 12.96 -6.29
C GLY A 93 -9.64 11.46 -6.23
N PRO A 94 -10.71 10.66 -6.07
CA PRO A 94 -10.58 9.21 -6.00
C PRO A 94 -10.36 8.61 -7.39
N LEU A 95 -9.52 7.58 -7.44
CA LEU A 95 -9.44 6.69 -8.60
C LEU A 95 -10.69 5.79 -8.66
N PRO A 96 -10.99 5.16 -9.81
CA PRO A 96 -12.22 4.37 -9.97
C PRO A 96 -12.40 3.24 -8.95
N GLU A 97 -11.31 2.56 -8.55
CA GLU A 97 -11.35 1.44 -7.60
C GLU A 97 -11.34 1.85 -6.13
N VAL A 98 -11.31 3.15 -5.84
CA VAL A 98 -11.21 3.64 -4.46
C VAL A 98 -12.55 3.57 -3.75
N ILE A 99 -12.58 2.92 -2.60
CA ILE A 99 -13.74 2.83 -1.72
C ILE A 99 -13.84 4.11 -0.89
N GLY A 100 -14.83 4.96 -1.19
CA GLY A 100 -15.04 6.23 -0.50
C GLY A 100 -15.78 6.13 0.83
N ASP A 101 -16.57 5.08 1.03
CA ASP A 101 -17.26 4.84 2.30
C ASP A 101 -16.34 4.15 3.32
N ALA A 102 -16.20 4.72 4.52
CA ALA A 102 -15.27 4.25 5.54
C ALA A 102 -15.62 2.84 6.05
N TYR A 103 -16.89 2.51 6.20
CA TYR A 103 -17.31 1.19 6.68
C TYR A 103 -17.21 0.11 5.60
N ALA A 104 -17.50 0.47 4.35
CA ALA A 104 -17.25 -0.40 3.21
C ALA A 104 -15.76 -0.68 3.04
N GLY A 105 -14.91 0.33 3.18
CA GLY A 105 -13.46 0.20 3.21
C GLY A 105 -12.97 -0.75 4.32
N GLN A 106 -13.43 -0.56 5.55
CA GLN A 106 -13.12 -1.47 6.65
C GLN A 106 -13.55 -2.92 6.37
N THR A 107 -14.72 -3.10 5.75
CA THR A 107 -15.23 -4.43 5.41
C THR A 107 -14.34 -5.11 4.38
N ALA A 108 -13.91 -4.40 3.35
CA ALA A 108 -12.97 -4.89 2.34
C ALA A 108 -11.60 -5.24 2.95
N MET A 109 -11.03 -4.36 3.78
CA MET A 109 -9.79 -4.61 4.52
C MET A 109 -9.91 -5.86 5.41
N ARG A 110 -11.03 -6.01 6.15
CA ARG A 110 -11.28 -7.16 7.00
C ARG A 110 -11.32 -8.47 6.22
N GLY A 111 -11.87 -8.43 5.00
CA GLY A 111 -11.83 -9.56 4.06
C GLY A 111 -10.41 -10.00 3.70
N MET A 112 -9.48 -9.04 3.60
CA MET A 112 -8.08 -9.29 3.28
C MET A 112 -7.30 -9.82 4.49
N VAL A 113 -7.35 -9.12 5.64
CA VAL A 113 -6.59 -9.52 6.84
C VAL A 113 -7.02 -10.87 7.42
N LYS A 114 -8.27 -11.29 7.22
CA LYS A 114 -8.73 -12.63 7.61
C LYS A 114 -7.98 -13.76 6.90
N LYS A 115 -7.40 -13.50 5.73
CA LYS A 115 -6.63 -14.48 4.96
C LYS A 115 -5.13 -14.38 5.24
N ALA A 116 -4.67 -13.31 5.87
CA ALA A 116 -3.25 -13.07 6.10
C ALA A 116 -2.69 -13.98 7.20
N THR A 117 -1.43 -14.33 7.06
CA THR A 117 -0.59 -14.94 8.10
C THR A 117 0.48 -13.98 8.59
N THR A 118 0.81 -13.00 7.78
CA THR A 118 1.75 -11.92 8.09
C THR A 118 1.21 -10.62 7.47
N VAL A 119 1.20 -9.57 8.26
CA VAL A 119 0.84 -8.21 7.84
C VAL A 119 2.02 -7.30 8.10
N ILE A 120 2.43 -6.55 7.09
CA ILE A 120 3.51 -5.55 7.20
C ILE A 120 2.91 -4.18 6.91
N CYS A 121 3.00 -3.28 7.88
CA CYS A 121 2.51 -1.91 7.77
C CYS A 121 3.72 -0.97 7.63
N LEU A 122 3.71 -0.15 6.59
CA LEU A 122 4.85 0.66 6.18
C LEU A 122 4.50 2.15 6.21
N ALA A 123 5.19 2.94 7.05
CA ALA A 123 5.14 4.41 7.11
C ALA A 123 3.71 5.02 7.16
N THR A 124 2.80 4.38 7.90
CA THR A 124 1.44 4.91 8.04
C THR A 124 0.85 4.59 9.42
N MET A 125 0.62 5.58 10.23
CA MET A 125 0.06 5.39 11.57
C MET A 125 -1.44 5.05 11.51
N LEU A 126 -2.23 5.85 10.79
CA LEU A 126 -3.69 5.72 10.77
C LEU A 126 -4.15 4.38 10.18
N HIS A 127 -3.62 4.01 9.03
CA HIS A 127 -3.96 2.74 8.39
C HIS A 127 -3.45 1.54 9.19
N THR A 128 -2.30 1.66 9.85
CA THR A 128 -1.75 0.62 10.73
C THR A 128 -2.66 0.38 11.94
N ILE A 129 -3.15 1.45 12.58
CA ILE A 129 -4.11 1.33 13.68
C ILE A 129 -5.39 0.61 13.20
N ALA A 130 -5.94 1.03 12.07
CA ALA A 130 -7.13 0.41 11.50
C ALA A 130 -6.89 -1.07 11.18
N THR A 131 -5.79 -1.39 10.52
CA THR A 131 -5.40 -2.75 10.16
C THR A 131 -5.16 -3.61 11.40
N GLY A 132 -4.42 -3.11 12.38
CA GLY A 132 -4.15 -3.81 13.64
C GLY A 132 -5.42 -4.16 14.40
N ASN A 133 -6.37 -3.21 14.51
CA ASN A 133 -7.66 -3.46 15.16
C ASN A 133 -8.51 -4.54 14.46
N MET A 134 -8.26 -4.81 13.18
CA MET A 134 -8.96 -5.82 12.39
C MET A 134 -8.19 -7.13 12.23
N THR A 135 -6.90 -7.14 12.52
CA THR A 135 -6.04 -8.31 12.35
C THR A 135 -6.29 -9.31 13.48
N PRO A 136 -6.68 -10.56 13.16
CA PRO A 136 -6.86 -11.58 14.18
C PRO A 136 -5.52 -11.98 14.80
N SER A 137 -5.51 -12.39 16.06
CA SER A 137 -4.28 -12.85 16.74
C SER A 137 -3.79 -14.19 16.22
N TYR A 138 -4.69 -15.02 15.69
CA TYR A 138 -4.37 -16.33 15.14
C TYR A 138 -5.29 -16.68 13.98
N ARG A 139 -4.86 -17.62 13.19
CA ARG A 139 -5.62 -18.20 12.08
C ARG A 139 -5.62 -19.72 12.21
N VAL A 140 -6.76 -20.33 11.95
CA VAL A 140 -6.89 -21.77 11.79
C VAL A 140 -6.74 -22.11 10.30
N LEU A 141 -5.76 -22.91 9.96
CA LEU A 141 -5.51 -23.37 8.59
C LEU A 141 -6.48 -24.50 8.21
N GLU A 142 -6.51 -24.87 6.93
CA GLU A 142 -7.42 -25.92 6.43
C GLU A 142 -7.17 -27.30 7.05
N ASP A 143 -5.94 -27.58 7.46
CA ASP A 143 -5.54 -28.80 8.16
C ASP A 143 -5.86 -28.78 9.67
N GLY A 144 -6.50 -27.70 10.17
CA GLY A 144 -6.80 -27.48 11.59
C GLY A 144 -5.65 -26.91 12.41
N THR A 145 -4.48 -26.67 11.82
CA THR A 145 -3.33 -26.08 12.52
C THR A 145 -3.65 -24.64 12.92
N VAL A 146 -3.41 -24.31 14.19
CA VAL A 146 -3.53 -22.94 14.70
C VAL A 146 -2.19 -22.23 14.54
N ARG A 147 -2.19 -21.10 13.83
CA ARG A 147 -0.99 -20.30 13.55
C ARG A 147 -1.21 -18.85 14.01
N PRO A 148 -0.22 -18.21 14.67
CA PRO A 148 -0.29 -16.79 14.95
C PRO A 148 -0.29 -15.98 13.65
N VAL A 149 -0.95 -14.82 13.67
CA VAL A 149 -0.84 -13.81 12.62
C VAL A 149 0.16 -12.75 13.08
N PHE A 150 1.25 -12.62 12.36
CA PHE A 150 2.29 -11.65 12.66
C PHE A 150 1.92 -10.28 12.10
N LEU A 151 2.08 -9.24 12.92
CA LEU A 151 1.89 -7.85 12.53
C LEU A 151 3.20 -7.10 12.74
N TYR A 152 3.81 -6.65 11.65
CA TYR A 152 5.02 -5.82 11.68
C TYR A 152 4.65 -4.37 11.34
N THR A 153 5.12 -3.43 12.16
CA THR A 153 4.97 -2.00 11.90
C THR A 153 6.33 -1.38 11.72
N VAL A 154 6.54 -0.73 10.60
CA VAL A 154 7.82 -0.14 10.21
C VAL A 154 7.65 1.36 10.00
N ASP A 155 8.35 2.16 10.76
CA ASP A 155 8.36 3.62 10.62
C ASP A 155 9.72 4.17 11.08
N ALA A 156 10.09 5.32 10.56
CA ALA A 156 11.30 6.02 10.99
C ALA A 156 11.12 6.77 12.33
N ASP A 157 9.87 7.00 12.74
CA ASP A 157 9.51 7.71 13.97
C ASP A 157 9.23 6.71 15.10
N GLU A 158 10.10 6.70 16.12
CA GLU A 158 9.97 5.86 17.30
C GLU A 158 8.65 6.08 18.06
N PHE A 159 8.17 7.32 18.12
CA PHE A 159 6.90 7.63 18.78
C PHE A 159 5.71 6.96 18.08
N VAL A 160 5.74 6.93 16.74
CA VAL A 160 4.71 6.25 15.93
C VAL A 160 4.71 4.76 16.23
N VAL A 161 5.86 4.10 16.16
CA VAL A 161 5.94 2.65 16.38
C VAL A 161 5.58 2.25 17.80
N ASN A 162 5.97 3.03 18.80
CA ASN A 162 5.61 2.78 20.20
C ASN A 162 4.11 2.88 20.45
N LYS A 163 3.40 3.81 19.78
CA LYS A 163 1.93 3.87 19.82
C LYS A 163 1.24 2.67 19.20
N LEU A 164 1.90 1.97 18.30
CA LEU A 164 1.34 0.85 17.56
C LEU A 164 1.54 -0.49 18.26
N LEU A 165 2.43 -0.57 19.25
CA LEU A 165 2.69 -1.79 20.04
C LEU A 165 1.43 -2.35 20.72
N ASP A 166 0.56 -1.47 21.20
CA ASP A 166 -0.68 -1.85 21.90
C ASP A 166 -1.86 -2.09 20.94
N ARG A 167 -1.59 -2.11 19.64
CA ARG A 167 -2.61 -2.24 18.60
C ARG A 167 -2.35 -3.48 17.76
N GLY A 168 -3.38 -4.29 17.60
CA GLY A 168 -3.33 -5.40 16.68
C GLY A 168 -3.15 -6.77 17.34
N SER A 169 -2.49 -7.68 16.67
CA SER A 169 -2.36 -9.06 17.11
C SER A 169 -1.41 -9.20 18.30
N LEU A 170 -1.53 -10.32 19.03
CA LEU A 170 -0.60 -10.67 20.13
C LEU A 170 0.85 -10.83 19.65
N ALA A 171 1.07 -11.01 18.35
CA ALA A 171 2.39 -11.11 17.71
C ALA A 171 2.75 -9.82 16.94
N ALA A 172 2.41 -8.66 17.51
CA ALA A 172 2.80 -7.36 16.95
C ALA A 172 4.27 -7.06 17.28
N THR A 173 5.01 -6.61 16.26
CA THR A 173 6.41 -6.22 16.38
C THR A 173 6.63 -4.88 15.67
N THR A 174 7.33 -3.97 16.34
CA THR A 174 7.65 -2.65 15.79
C THR A 174 9.12 -2.58 15.39
N ILE A 175 9.40 -1.91 14.27
CA ILE A 175 10.74 -1.76 13.72
C ILE A 175 10.95 -0.28 13.39
N VAL A 176 11.89 0.35 14.10
CA VAL A 176 12.26 1.76 13.86
C VAL A 176 13.34 1.80 12.79
N THR A 177 12.95 2.12 11.57
CA THR A 177 13.88 2.26 10.45
C THR A 177 13.21 2.97 9.27
N ASN A 178 14.01 3.41 8.31
CA ASN A 178 13.49 3.86 7.02
C ASN A 178 12.89 2.68 6.25
N VAL A 179 11.72 2.90 5.66
CA VAL A 179 10.98 1.85 4.93
C VAL A 179 11.78 1.31 3.74
N GLN A 180 12.51 2.16 3.03
CA GLN A 180 13.34 1.72 1.90
C GLN A 180 14.46 0.79 2.36
N ASP A 181 15.15 1.14 3.44
CA ASP A 181 16.20 0.29 4.03
C ASP A 181 15.62 -1.04 4.49
N PHE A 182 14.45 -1.01 5.15
CA PHE A 182 13.75 -2.23 5.55
C PHE A 182 13.47 -3.14 4.35
N ILE A 183 12.88 -2.62 3.29
CA ILE A 183 12.54 -3.39 2.09
C ILE A 183 13.80 -3.94 1.41
N MET A 184 14.88 -3.15 1.34
CA MET A 184 16.16 -3.60 0.78
C MET A 184 16.79 -4.76 1.58
N ILE A 185 16.73 -4.69 2.91
CA ILE A 185 17.23 -5.77 3.77
C ILE A 185 16.40 -7.03 3.62
N VAL A 186 15.07 -6.89 3.60
CA VAL A 186 14.16 -8.02 3.37
C VAL A 186 14.39 -8.65 2.01
N ALA A 187 14.52 -7.85 0.96
CA ALA A 187 14.77 -8.33 -0.40
C ALA A 187 16.09 -9.12 -0.51
N LYS A 188 17.16 -8.61 0.12
CA LYS A 188 18.45 -9.35 0.22
C LYS A 188 18.30 -10.65 0.99
N GLY A 189 17.58 -10.65 2.11
CA GLY A 189 17.33 -11.85 2.91
C GLY A 189 16.52 -12.93 2.17
N LEU A 190 15.69 -12.50 1.21
CA LEU A 190 14.91 -13.38 0.34
C LEU A 190 15.65 -13.81 -0.95
N GLY A 191 16.87 -13.30 -1.17
CA GLY A 191 17.64 -13.59 -2.37
C GLY A 191 17.06 -12.98 -3.65
N ILE A 192 16.36 -11.83 -3.52
CA ILE A 192 15.74 -11.11 -4.64
C ILE A 192 16.72 -10.06 -5.21
N LEU A 193 17.66 -9.60 -4.39
CA LEU A 193 18.73 -8.63 -4.73
C LEU A 193 20.08 -9.23 -4.48
#